data_3102ba8a181ca3a44b444f5bec132f8a
#
_entry.id   3102ba8a181ca3a44b444f5bec132f8a
#
_cell.length_a   1.000
_cell.length_b   1.000
_cell.length_c   1.000
_cell.angle_alpha   90.00
_cell.angle_beta   90.00
_cell.angle_gamma   90.00
#
_symmetry.space_group_name_H-M   'P 1'
#
loop_
_entity.id
_entity.type
_entity.pdbx_description
1 polymer ?
#
loop_
_entity_poly.entity_id
_entity_poly.type
_entity_poly.pdbx_seq_one_letter_code
_entity_poly.pdbx_strand_id
1 'polypeptide(L)'
;MAFGSEINVVKPRACVLVLPGGRVRSDEASRWWQLANVRMMMVAAALRRRLGRDVEVRRVQYRVRGWNSPRYDAVADAGAALDAVRHRFDPKSIVLVGHSMGGRVAARLAAGGQVGAVLALAPYWPRNDVDLIPASTRLLVVHGTADTRTDPDSSRIQTWRARQRGLDAHWVGIEGVGHFMVRRMGEWHRRTTDFVAEYLQC
;
A
#
# COMPACT_ATOMS: atom_id res chain seq x y z
N MET A 1 -44.53 -21.17 10.63
CA MET A 1 -43.12 -21.57 10.60
C MET A 1 -42.34 -20.44 9.94
N ALA A 2 -41.60 -19.67 10.72
CA ALA A 2 -40.79 -18.57 10.20
C ALA A 2 -39.39 -19.09 9.89
N PHE A 3 -39.02 -19.15 8.64
CA PHE A 3 -37.64 -19.40 8.21
C PHE A 3 -36.83 -18.11 8.45
N GLY A 4 -36.23 -18.01 9.63
CA GLY A 4 -35.16 -17.03 9.88
C GLY A 4 -33.92 -17.50 9.17
N SER A 5 -33.63 -16.96 7.96
CA SER A 5 -32.33 -17.10 7.34
C SER A 5 -31.34 -16.27 8.16
N GLU A 6 -30.55 -16.91 9.03
CA GLU A 6 -29.38 -16.30 9.63
C GLU A 6 -28.44 -15.86 8.48
N ILE A 7 -28.35 -14.56 8.28
CA ILE A 7 -27.34 -13.99 7.39
C ILE A 7 -26.00 -14.26 8.06
N ASN A 8 -25.29 -15.27 7.58
CA ASN A 8 -23.94 -15.61 8.05
C ASN A 8 -23.00 -14.46 7.64
N VAL A 9 -22.84 -13.49 8.52
CA VAL A 9 -21.94 -12.34 8.30
C VAL A 9 -20.52 -12.86 8.38
N VAL A 10 -19.91 -13.12 7.23
CA VAL A 10 -18.51 -13.51 7.12
C VAL A 10 -17.67 -12.39 7.73
N LYS A 11 -17.01 -12.66 8.87
CA LYS A 11 -16.06 -11.72 9.46
C LYS A 11 -14.76 -11.78 8.65
N PRO A 12 -14.25 -10.63 8.13
CA PRO A 12 -12.98 -10.62 7.45
C PRO A 12 -11.85 -11.14 8.34
N ARG A 13 -10.96 -11.97 7.78
CA ARG A 13 -9.79 -12.55 8.48
C ARG A 13 -8.52 -11.72 8.31
N ALA A 14 -8.53 -10.76 7.40
CA ALA A 14 -7.40 -9.90 7.08
C ALA A 14 -7.84 -8.51 6.65
N CYS A 15 -6.91 -7.56 6.66
CA CYS A 15 -7.15 -6.18 6.23
C CYS A 15 -6.07 -5.67 5.29
N VAL A 16 -6.48 -4.99 4.23
CA VAL A 16 -5.59 -4.25 3.32
C VAL A 16 -5.86 -2.76 3.46
N LEU A 17 -4.85 -1.99 3.87
CA LEU A 17 -4.89 -0.53 3.86
C LEU A 17 -4.28 0.01 2.58
N VAL A 18 -5.07 0.75 1.81
CA VAL A 18 -4.67 1.34 0.53
C VAL A 18 -4.35 2.81 0.72
N LEU A 19 -3.08 3.18 0.48
CA LEU A 19 -2.48 4.46 0.82
C LEU A 19 -2.19 5.28 -0.46
N PRO A 20 -2.87 6.43 -0.65
CA PRO A 20 -2.70 7.21 -1.87
C PRO A 20 -1.38 7.96 -1.91
N GLY A 21 -1.02 8.41 -3.11
CA GLY A 21 0.08 9.35 -3.33
C GLY A 21 -0.26 10.77 -2.85
N GLY A 22 0.74 11.65 -2.91
CA GLY A 22 0.58 13.03 -2.48
C GLY A 22 1.68 13.93 -3.02
N ARG A 23 1.97 15.01 -2.30
CA ARG A 23 3.02 15.99 -2.60
C ARG A 23 4.06 16.03 -1.48
N VAL A 24 5.25 16.53 -1.77
CA VAL A 24 6.30 16.74 -0.76
C VAL A 24 5.84 17.74 0.29
N ARG A 25 5.23 18.86 -0.16
CA ARG A 25 4.60 19.87 0.70
C ARG A 25 3.29 20.33 0.11
N SER A 26 2.24 20.33 0.89
CA SER A 26 0.94 20.91 0.55
C SER A 26 0.00 20.86 1.76
N ASP A 27 -0.58 21.98 2.12
CA ASP A 27 -1.65 22.07 3.12
C ASP A 27 -3.06 22.04 2.46
N GLU A 28 -3.10 21.89 1.12
CA GLU A 28 -4.37 21.70 0.41
C GLU A 28 -5.09 20.44 0.90
N ALA A 29 -6.38 20.54 1.11
CA ALA A 29 -7.21 19.39 1.49
C ALA A 29 -7.12 18.27 0.44
N SER A 30 -6.92 17.06 0.91
CA SER A 30 -6.96 15.87 0.05
C SER A 30 -8.41 15.51 -0.24
N ARG A 31 -8.80 15.56 -1.53
CA ARG A 31 -10.16 15.31 -2.01
C ARG A 31 -10.24 13.98 -2.76
N TRP A 32 -11.34 13.24 -2.60
CA TRP A 32 -11.51 11.91 -3.18
C TRP A 32 -11.40 11.87 -4.72
N TRP A 33 -11.76 12.96 -5.41
CA TRP A 33 -11.69 13.07 -6.89
C TRP A 33 -10.30 13.40 -7.44
N GLN A 34 -9.33 13.72 -6.60
CA GLN A 34 -7.97 13.97 -7.06
C GLN A 34 -7.34 12.69 -7.62
N LEU A 35 -6.59 12.80 -8.72
CA LEU A 35 -6.06 11.66 -9.47
C LEU A 35 -5.29 10.65 -8.61
N ALA A 36 -4.59 11.10 -7.59
CA ALA A 36 -3.89 10.20 -6.65
C ALA A 36 -4.88 9.30 -5.88
N ASN A 37 -6.00 9.86 -5.43
CA ASN A 37 -7.05 9.14 -4.73
C ASN A 37 -7.86 8.24 -5.68
N VAL A 38 -8.24 8.76 -6.86
CA VAL A 38 -8.99 7.99 -7.88
C VAL A 38 -8.21 6.76 -8.30
N ARG A 39 -6.90 6.89 -8.51
CA ARG A 39 -6.01 5.77 -8.87
C ARG A 39 -6.05 4.67 -7.81
N MET A 40 -5.95 5.03 -6.55
CA MET A 40 -5.99 4.07 -5.46
C MET A 40 -7.41 3.55 -5.16
N MET A 41 -8.47 4.25 -5.59
CA MET A 41 -9.83 3.69 -5.64
C MET A 41 -9.91 2.51 -6.60
N MET A 42 -9.31 2.62 -7.79
CA MET A 42 -9.29 1.53 -8.78
C MET A 42 -8.49 0.32 -8.28
N VAL A 43 -7.35 0.55 -7.62
CA VAL A 43 -6.57 -0.51 -6.96
C VAL A 43 -7.40 -1.19 -5.86
N ALA A 44 -8.07 -0.42 -5.01
CA ALA A 44 -8.93 -0.98 -3.96
C ALA A 44 -10.11 -1.77 -4.53
N ALA A 45 -10.70 -1.33 -5.64
CA ALA A 45 -11.78 -2.05 -6.32
C ALA A 45 -11.26 -3.38 -6.91
N ALA A 46 -10.07 -3.40 -7.51
CA ALA A 46 -9.44 -4.62 -8.01
C ALA A 46 -9.16 -5.62 -6.87
N LEU A 47 -8.64 -5.15 -5.73
CA LEU A 47 -8.42 -5.95 -4.54
C LEU A 47 -9.73 -6.54 -4.00
N ARG A 48 -10.79 -5.74 -3.82
CA ARG A 48 -12.09 -6.23 -3.35
C ARG A 48 -12.67 -7.31 -4.26
N ARG A 49 -12.57 -7.11 -5.58
CA ARG A 49 -13.05 -8.10 -6.55
C ARG A 49 -12.26 -9.41 -6.47
N ARG A 50 -10.96 -9.36 -6.26
CA ARG A 50 -10.08 -10.53 -6.21
C ARG A 50 -10.17 -11.30 -4.90
N LEU A 51 -10.26 -10.58 -3.77
CA LEU A 51 -10.14 -11.13 -2.42
C LEU A 51 -11.51 -11.45 -1.77
N GLY A 52 -12.61 -10.98 -2.37
CA GLY A 52 -13.95 -11.23 -1.85
C GLY A 52 -14.22 -10.56 -0.49
N ARG A 53 -15.07 -11.20 0.31
CA ARG A 53 -15.50 -10.69 1.63
C ARG A 53 -14.58 -11.11 2.77
N ASP A 54 -13.68 -12.04 2.54
CA ASP A 54 -12.76 -12.58 3.55
C ASP A 54 -11.66 -11.58 3.93
N VAL A 55 -11.47 -10.55 3.11
CA VAL A 55 -10.48 -9.50 3.33
C VAL A 55 -11.14 -8.13 3.32
N GLU A 56 -10.97 -7.39 4.39
CA GLU A 56 -11.40 -6.00 4.46
C GLU A 56 -10.42 -5.11 3.68
N VAL A 57 -10.89 -4.41 2.65
CA VAL A 57 -10.07 -3.46 1.88
C VAL A 57 -10.50 -2.04 2.22
N ARG A 58 -9.66 -1.32 2.95
CA ARG A 58 -9.89 0.07 3.37
C ARG A 58 -8.96 1.01 2.63
N ARG A 59 -9.51 2.07 2.07
CA ARG A 59 -8.73 3.16 1.50
C ARG A 59 -8.57 4.26 2.55
N VAL A 60 -7.34 4.66 2.79
CA VAL A 60 -7.06 5.80 3.67
C VAL A 60 -7.29 7.10 2.90
N GLN A 61 -8.00 8.03 3.51
CA GLN A 61 -8.17 9.39 3.01
C GLN A 61 -7.37 10.32 3.91
N TYR A 62 -6.33 10.94 3.35
CA TYR A 62 -5.56 11.94 4.09
C TYR A 62 -6.35 13.25 4.22
N ARG A 63 -6.12 14.00 5.29
CA ARG A 63 -6.70 15.35 5.50
C ARG A 63 -6.09 16.34 4.50
N VAL A 64 -4.77 16.30 4.33
CA VAL A 64 -4.04 17.16 3.40
C VAL A 64 -3.22 16.33 2.42
N ARG A 65 -2.80 16.96 1.31
CA ARG A 65 -2.07 16.28 0.22
C ARG A 65 -0.59 16.10 0.47
N GLY A 66 -0.04 16.81 1.46
CA GLY A 66 1.39 16.91 1.68
C GLY A 66 1.96 15.85 2.60
N TRP A 67 3.24 15.50 2.36
CA TRP A 67 4.06 14.80 3.32
C TRP A 67 4.37 15.67 4.56
N ASN A 68 4.64 16.96 4.32
CA ASN A 68 4.79 18.04 5.30
C ASN A 68 5.74 17.72 6.46
N SER A 69 6.98 17.33 6.15
CA SER A 69 8.00 17.17 7.19
C SER A 69 8.23 18.53 7.93
N PRO A 70 8.31 18.55 9.29
CA PRO A 70 8.36 17.42 10.21
C PRO A 70 7.00 16.93 10.75
N ARG A 71 5.85 17.49 10.31
CA ARG A 71 4.51 17.09 10.80
C ARG A 71 4.12 15.68 10.35
N TYR A 72 4.53 15.28 9.13
CA TYR A 72 4.19 13.97 8.52
C TYR A 72 2.68 13.66 8.55
N ASP A 73 1.85 14.62 8.11
CA ASP A 73 0.38 14.55 8.20
C ASP A 73 -0.17 13.23 7.63
N ALA A 74 0.32 12.78 6.47
CA ALA A 74 -0.11 11.54 5.86
C ALA A 74 0.23 10.29 6.70
N VAL A 75 1.33 10.31 7.46
CA VAL A 75 1.70 9.22 8.37
C VAL A 75 0.76 9.20 9.57
N ALA A 76 0.43 10.37 10.12
CA ALA A 76 -0.51 10.48 11.24
C ALA A 76 -1.92 9.97 10.84
N ASP A 77 -2.42 10.39 9.67
CA ASP A 77 -3.73 9.96 9.17
C ASP A 77 -3.77 8.45 8.89
N ALA A 78 -2.70 7.89 8.30
CA ALA A 78 -2.61 6.46 8.03
C ALA A 78 -2.36 5.64 9.31
N GLY A 79 -1.64 6.20 10.29
CA GLY A 79 -1.46 5.61 11.61
C GLY A 79 -2.79 5.44 12.33
N ALA A 80 -3.64 6.46 12.34
CA ALA A 80 -4.99 6.36 12.91
C ALA A 80 -5.84 5.29 12.21
N ALA A 81 -5.71 5.14 10.88
CA ALA A 81 -6.40 4.07 10.16
C ALA A 81 -5.86 2.67 10.50
N LEU A 82 -4.55 2.53 10.74
CA LEU A 82 -3.93 1.29 11.19
C LEU A 82 -4.37 0.97 12.62
N ASP A 83 -4.39 1.95 13.52
CA ASP A 83 -4.84 1.78 14.90
C ASP A 83 -6.30 1.29 14.96
N ALA A 84 -7.15 1.78 14.08
CA ALA A 84 -8.55 1.37 14.01
C ALA A 84 -8.75 -0.11 13.59
N VAL A 85 -7.74 -0.77 13.01
CA VAL A 85 -7.84 -2.16 12.54
C VAL A 85 -6.97 -3.14 13.33
N ARG A 86 -5.85 -2.69 13.91
CA ARG A 86 -4.89 -3.57 14.60
C ARG A 86 -5.46 -4.35 15.80
N HIS A 87 -6.57 -3.89 16.38
CA HIS A 87 -7.27 -4.61 17.46
C HIS A 87 -8.18 -5.72 16.95
N ARG A 88 -8.42 -5.77 15.64
CA ARG A 88 -9.33 -6.74 15.00
C ARG A 88 -8.57 -7.79 14.18
N PHE A 89 -7.34 -7.49 13.78
CA PHE A 89 -6.55 -8.33 12.90
C PHE A 89 -5.15 -8.54 13.48
N ASP A 90 -4.66 -9.78 13.35
CA ASP A 90 -3.26 -10.08 13.63
C ASP A 90 -2.34 -9.24 12.73
N PRO A 91 -1.20 -8.71 13.22
CA PRO A 91 -0.23 -7.99 12.39
C PRO A 91 0.12 -8.68 11.07
N LYS A 92 0.27 -10.02 11.09
CA LYS A 92 0.55 -10.81 9.87
C LYS A 92 -0.61 -10.81 8.87
N SER A 93 -1.82 -10.46 9.30
CA SER A 93 -3.00 -10.37 8.45
C SER A 93 -3.28 -8.94 7.97
N ILE A 94 -2.39 -7.97 8.26
CA ILE A 94 -2.51 -6.58 7.79
C ILE A 94 -1.49 -6.33 6.67
N VAL A 95 -1.99 -5.88 5.52
CA VAL A 95 -1.17 -5.54 4.35
C VAL A 95 -1.33 -4.05 4.03
N LEU A 96 -0.21 -3.37 3.78
CA LEU A 96 -0.20 -1.99 3.29
C LEU A 96 0.09 -1.97 1.79
N VAL A 97 -0.76 -1.29 1.02
CA VAL A 97 -0.57 -1.05 -0.42
C VAL A 97 -0.46 0.44 -0.65
N GLY A 98 0.72 0.95 -0.98
CA GLY A 98 0.97 2.38 -1.10
C GLY A 98 1.55 2.79 -2.44
N HIS A 99 1.01 3.87 -3.04
CA HIS A 99 1.54 4.46 -4.27
C HIS A 99 2.31 5.74 -3.99
N SER A 100 3.49 5.89 -4.59
CA SER A 100 4.29 7.12 -4.52
C SER A 100 4.58 7.52 -3.06
N MET A 101 4.12 8.69 -2.60
CA MET A 101 4.17 9.09 -1.18
C MET A 101 3.52 8.04 -0.26
N GLY A 102 2.44 7.37 -0.69
CA GLY A 102 1.81 6.29 0.06
C GLY A 102 2.73 5.09 0.31
N GLY A 103 3.65 4.79 -0.62
CA GLY A 103 4.70 3.79 -0.43
C GLY A 103 5.70 4.20 0.67
N ARG A 104 5.97 5.50 0.80
CA ARG A 104 6.79 6.04 1.88
C ARG A 104 6.06 5.99 3.23
N VAL A 105 4.75 6.31 3.23
CA VAL A 105 3.89 6.15 4.41
C VAL A 105 3.89 4.70 4.87
N ALA A 106 3.72 3.76 3.95
CA ALA A 106 3.72 2.32 4.25
C ALA A 106 5.02 1.88 4.93
N ALA A 107 6.20 2.32 4.45
CA ALA A 107 7.48 2.01 5.07
C ALA A 107 7.56 2.53 6.52
N ARG A 108 7.07 3.74 6.77
CA ARG A 108 7.04 4.30 8.13
C ARG A 108 6.08 3.58 9.07
N LEU A 109 4.91 3.19 8.60
CA LEU A 109 3.96 2.43 9.42
C LEU A 109 4.49 1.02 9.73
N ALA A 110 5.18 0.39 8.77
CA ALA A 110 5.77 -0.93 8.96
C ALA A 110 6.84 -0.94 10.06
N ALA A 111 7.53 0.18 10.32
CA ALA A 111 8.54 0.31 11.37
C ALA A 111 8.03 -0.11 12.76
N GLY A 112 6.75 0.02 13.02
CA GLY A 112 6.12 -0.41 14.27
C GLY A 112 5.90 -1.92 14.40
N GLY A 113 6.23 -2.73 13.40
CA GLY A 113 6.05 -4.19 13.42
C GLY A 113 4.58 -4.65 13.43
N GLN A 114 3.64 -3.75 13.12
CA GLN A 114 2.19 -4.01 13.20
C GLN A 114 1.57 -4.43 11.85
N VAL A 115 2.40 -4.74 10.86
CA VAL A 115 1.95 -5.17 9.53
C VAL A 115 2.82 -6.31 9.01
N GLY A 116 2.21 -7.27 8.33
CA GLY A 116 2.89 -8.44 7.82
C GLY A 116 3.46 -8.27 6.40
N ALA A 117 2.86 -7.39 5.58
CA ALA A 117 3.37 -7.14 4.24
C ALA A 117 3.19 -5.68 3.79
N VAL A 118 4.09 -5.24 2.93
CA VAL A 118 4.08 -3.96 2.24
C VAL A 118 4.19 -4.18 0.74
N LEU A 119 3.26 -3.61 -0.01
CA LEU A 119 3.37 -3.44 -1.46
C LEU A 119 3.56 -1.95 -1.78
N ALA A 120 4.68 -1.60 -2.35
CA ALA A 120 5.02 -0.24 -2.75
C ALA A 120 4.96 -0.09 -4.27
N LEU A 121 4.02 0.73 -4.76
CA LEU A 121 3.80 1.01 -6.18
C LEU A 121 4.48 2.34 -6.53
N ALA A 122 5.50 2.32 -7.39
CA ALA A 122 6.28 3.50 -7.78
C ALA A 122 6.62 4.39 -6.57
N PRO A 123 7.23 3.86 -5.49
CA PRO A 123 7.38 4.56 -4.23
C PRO A 123 8.25 5.81 -4.34
N TYR A 124 7.91 6.85 -3.61
CA TYR A 124 8.78 8.00 -3.39
C TYR A 124 9.66 7.75 -2.16
N TRP A 125 10.82 7.19 -2.36
CA TRP A 125 11.82 6.89 -1.34
C TRP A 125 13.10 7.71 -1.56
N PRO A 126 13.13 9.00 -1.15
CA PRO A 126 14.25 9.91 -1.41
C PRO A 126 15.52 9.59 -0.62
N ARG A 127 15.41 8.71 0.36
CA ARG A 127 16.51 8.26 1.22
C ARG A 127 16.41 6.74 1.36
N ASN A 128 16.87 6.20 2.46
CA ASN A 128 16.81 4.77 2.78
C ASN A 128 15.49 4.45 3.50
N ASP A 129 14.34 4.85 2.94
CA ASP A 129 13.04 4.64 3.59
C ASP A 129 12.71 3.15 3.78
N VAL A 130 13.25 2.28 2.92
CA VAL A 130 13.12 0.82 3.06
C VAL A 130 13.76 0.28 4.35
N ASP A 131 14.75 0.98 4.92
CA ASP A 131 15.42 0.55 6.15
C ASP A 131 14.52 0.57 7.38
N LEU A 132 13.38 1.28 7.28
CA LEU A 132 12.33 1.30 8.29
C LEU A 132 11.51 0.01 8.32
N ILE A 133 11.53 -0.79 7.26
CA ILE A 133 10.72 -2.01 7.16
C ILE A 133 11.44 -3.15 7.90
N PRO A 134 10.80 -3.76 8.92
CA PRO A 134 11.39 -4.87 9.67
C PRO A 134 11.60 -6.13 8.82
N ALA A 135 12.58 -6.97 9.19
CA ALA A 135 12.85 -8.23 8.50
C ALA A 135 11.67 -9.22 8.52
N SER A 136 10.77 -9.09 9.49
CA SER A 136 9.53 -9.89 9.59
C SER A 136 8.43 -9.50 8.60
N THR A 137 8.61 -8.39 7.84
CA THR A 137 7.62 -7.88 6.90
C THR A 137 7.98 -8.29 5.48
N ARG A 138 7.07 -8.92 4.74
CA ARG A 138 7.25 -9.20 3.31
C ARG A 138 7.11 -7.93 2.48
N LEU A 139 8.00 -7.69 1.53
CA LEU A 139 8.02 -6.49 0.69
C LEU A 139 7.97 -6.83 -0.80
N LEU A 140 7.00 -6.25 -1.51
CA LEU A 140 7.05 -6.15 -2.96
C LEU A 140 7.12 -4.68 -3.39
N VAL A 141 8.04 -4.37 -4.27
CA VAL A 141 8.10 -3.09 -4.98
C VAL A 141 7.77 -3.32 -6.43
N VAL A 142 6.78 -2.60 -6.94
CA VAL A 142 6.46 -2.58 -8.38
C VAL A 142 6.72 -1.17 -8.90
N HIS A 143 7.54 -1.03 -9.94
CA HIS A 143 7.92 0.28 -10.47
C HIS A 143 7.92 0.28 -12.00
N GLY A 144 7.45 1.35 -12.60
CA GLY A 144 7.55 1.55 -14.04
C GLY A 144 8.97 1.96 -14.44
N THR A 145 9.57 1.29 -15.43
CA THR A 145 10.98 1.55 -15.80
C THR A 145 11.18 2.91 -16.48
N ALA A 146 10.12 3.53 -16.99
CA ALA A 146 10.13 4.88 -17.57
C ALA A 146 9.53 5.95 -16.60
N ASP A 147 9.58 5.71 -15.29
CA ASP A 147 9.14 6.69 -14.30
C ASP A 147 10.14 7.85 -14.20
N THR A 148 9.63 9.07 -14.42
CA THR A 148 10.42 10.32 -14.34
C THR A 148 10.05 11.17 -13.11
N ARG A 149 9.16 10.69 -12.26
CA ARG A 149 8.69 11.39 -11.04
C ARG A 149 9.32 10.83 -9.78
N THR A 150 9.53 9.53 -9.77
CA THR A 150 10.27 8.80 -8.75
C THR A 150 11.31 7.93 -9.44
N ASP A 151 12.37 7.57 -8.74
CA ASP A 151 13.51 6.89 -9.32
C ASP A 151 13.37 5.35 -9.20
N PRO A 152 13.15 4.61 -10.30
CA PRO A 152 13.04 3.17 -10.30
C PRO A 152 14.34 2.47 -9.90
N ASP A 153 15.51 3.01 -10.28
CA ASP A 153 16.80 2.42 -9.93
C ASP A 153 17.08 2.58 -8.44
N SER A 154 16.76 3.74 -7.86
CA SER A 154 16.85 3.95 -6.41
C SER A 154 15.97 2.94 -5.67
N SER A 155 14.73 2.74 -6.09
CA SER A 155 13.84 1.77 -5.43
C SER A 155 14.33 0.33 -5.59
N ARG A 156 14.92 -0.02 -6.75
CA ARG A 156 15.53 -1.33 -7.00
C ARG A 156 16.71 -1.59 -6.08
N ILE A 157 17.62 -0.62 -5.96
CA ILE A 157 18.78 -0.69 -5.08
C ILE A 157 18.37 -0.80 -3.61
N GLN A 158 17.39 -0.01 -3.17
CA GLN A 158 16.87 -0.07 -1.81
C GLN A 158 16.24 -1.45 -1.52
N THR A 159 15.47 -2.01 -2.46
CA THR A 159 14.89 -3.36 -2.32
C THR A 159 15.97 -4.43 -2.23
N TRP A 160 17.02 -4.32 -3.05
CA TRP A 160 18.16 -5.24 -2.96
C TRP A 160 18.84 -5.17 -1.59
N ARG A 161 19.08 -3.96 -1.06
CA ARG A 161 19.63 -3.77 0.31
C ARG A 161 18.73 -4.39 1.37
N ALA A 162 17.41 -4.24 1.24
CA ALA A 162 16.45 -4.87 2.14
C ALA A 162 16.64 -6.40 2.17
N ARG A 163 16.79 -7.03 0.99
CA ARG A 163 17.08 -8.48 0.91
C ARG A 163 18.40 -8.86 1.62
N GLN A 164 19.46 -8.06 1.47
CA GLN A 164 20.74 -8.30 2.14
C GLN A 164 20.63 -8.23 3.67
N ARG A 165 19.61 -7.52 4.19
CA ARG A 165 19.28 -7.47 5.61
C ARG A 165 18.34 -8.58 6.07
N GLY A 166 17.99 -9.52 5.19
CA GLY A 166 17.14 -10.67 5.49
C GLY A 166 15.64 -10.44 5.29
N LEU A 167 15.21 -9.32 4.65
CA LEU A 167 13.81 -9.19 4.27
C LEU A 167 13.45 -10.13 3.11
N ASP A 168 12.25 -10.73 3.15
CA ASP A 168 11.62 -11.29 1.95
C ASP A 168 11.14 -10.12 1.07
N ALA A 169 12.07 -9.59 0.24
CA ALA A 169 11.87 -8.38 -0.55
C ALA A 169 12.10 -8.65 -2.04
N HIS A 170 11.14 -8.23 -2.86
CA HIS A 170 11.17 -8.39 -4.31
C HIS A 170 10.94 -7.04 -5.02
N TRP A 171 11.58 -6.86 -6.17
CA TRP A 171 11.37 -5.71 -7.05
C TRP A 171 10.95 -6.18 -8.43
N VAL A 172 9.91 -5.57 -8.99
CA VAL A 172 9.37 -5.87 -10.31
C VAL A 172 9.27 -4.60 -11.13
N GLY A 173 9.96 -4.55 -12.26
CA GLY A 173 9.83 -3.50 -13.26
C GLY A 173 8.67 -3.77 -14.20
N ILE A 174 7.89 -2.72 -14.52
CA ILE A 174 6.94 -2.76 -15.64
C ILE A 174 7.53 -1.91 -16.76
N GLU A 175 7.93 -2.58 -17.84
CA GLU A 175 8.72 -1.99 -18.91
C GLU A 175 7.96 -0.87 -19.64
N GLY A 176 8.65 0.27 -19.86
CA GLY A 176 8.18 1.41 -20.64
C GLY A 176 6.99 2.17 -20.04
N VAL A 177 6.64 1.93 -18.78
CA VAL A 177 5.56 2.67 -18.12
C VAL A 177 6.08 3.66 -17.08
N GLY A 178 5.35 4.76 -16.89
CA GLY A 178 5.70 5.83 -15.96
C GLY A 178 4.91 5.76 -14.65
N HIS A 179 5.07 6.82 -13.86
CA HIS A 179 4.62 6.97 -12.48
C HIS A 179 3.12 6.74 -12.25
N PHE A 180 2.29 7.15 -13.18
CA PHE A 180 0.86 7.32 -12.89
C PHE A 180 0.01 6.06 -13.03
N MET A 181 0.60 4.91 -13.34
CA MET A 181 -0.08 3.62 -13.49
C MET A 181 -1.24 3.62 -14.52
N VAL A 182 -1.25 4.58 -15.45
CA VAL A 182 -2.30 4.70 -16.48
C VAL A 182 -2.03 3.70 -17.61
N ARG A 183 -0.77 3.63 -18.07
CA ARG A 183 -0.37 2.64 -19.07
C ARG A 183 -0.22 1.28 -18.40
N ARG A 184 -0.68 0.23 -19.07
CA ARG A 184 -0.71 -1.15 -18.54
C ARG A 184 -1.38 -1.25 -17.16
N MET A 185 -2.44 -0.48 -16.94
CA MET A 185 -3.17 -0.45 -15.66
C MET A 185 -3.56 -1.85 -15.17
N GLY A 186 -3.98 -2.73 -16.08
CA GLY A 186 -4.31 -4.14 -15.76
C GLY A 186 -3.12 -4.91 -15.18
N GLU A 187 -1.88 -4.62 -15.62
CA GLU A 187 -0.68 -5.26 -15.09
C GLU A 187 -0.37 -4.79 -13.67
N TRP A 188 -0.47 -3.48 -13.41
CA TRP A 188 -0.35 -2.94 -12.05
C TRP A 188 -1.37 -3.57 -11.09
N HIS A 189 -2.63 -3.67 -11.52
CA HIS A 189 -3.68 -4.28 -10.71
C HIS A 189 -3.42 -5.76 -10.48
N ARG A 190 -3.05 -6.50 -11.51
CA ARG A 190 -2.74 -7.94 -11.42
C ARG A 190 -1.60 -8.18 -10.43
N ARG A 191 -0.43 -7.49 -10.60
CA ARG A 191 0.70 -7.61 -9.67
C ARG A 191 0.31 -7.31 -8.23
N THR A 192 -0.56 -6.29 -8.04
CA THR A 192 -1.07 -5.93 -6.71
C THR A 192 -1.95 -7.01 -6.12
N THR A 193 -2.92 -7.50 -6.88
CA THR A 193 -3.88 -8.50 -6.40
C THR A 193 -3.23 -9.86 -6.19
N ASP A 194 -2.32 -10.27 -7.06
CA ASP A 194 -1.62 -11.54 -6.95
C ASP A 194 -0.73 -11.58 -5.71
N PHE A 195 0.07 -10.52 -5.48
CA PHE A 195 0.89 -10.43 -4.27
C PHE A 195 0.07 -10.51 -2.99
N VAL A 196 -1.03 -9.76 -2.90
CA VAL A 196 -1.84 -9.74 -1.69
C VAL A 196 -2.57 -11.08 -1.50
N ALA A 197 -3.10 -11.67 -2.57
CA ALA A 197 -3.76 -12.97 -2.52
C ALA A 197 -2.79 -14.08 -2.11
N GLU A 198 -1.59 -14.11 -2.71
CA GLU A 198 -0.55 -15.06 -2.38
C GLU A 198 -0.10 -14.91 -0.91
N TYR A 199 0.15 -13.68 -0.47
CA TYR A 199 0.58 -13.41 0.91
C TYR A 199 -0.48 -13.84 1.92
N LEU A 200 -1.75 -13.55 1.68
CA LEU A 200 -2.86 -13.91 2.55
C LEU A 200 -3.40 -15.33 2.32
N GLN A 201 -2.85 -16.07 1.35
CA GLN A 201 -3.32 -17.41 0.95
C GLN A 201 -4.81 -17.43 0.57
N CYS A 202 -5.22 -16.49 -0.31
CA CYS A 202 -6.59 -16.32 -0.80
C CYS A 202 -6.76 -16.71 -2.27
#